data_a341e5d0dabc96df862a68bad3f3d07e
#
_entry.id   a341e5d0dabc96df862a68bad3f3d07e
#
_cell.length_a   1.000
_cell.length_b   1.000
_cell.length_c   1.000
_cell.angle_alpha   90.00
_cell.angle_beta   90.00
_cell.angle_gamma   90.00
#
_symmetry.space_group_name_H-M   'P 1'
#
loop_
_entity.id
_entity.type
_entity.pdbx_description
1 polymer ?
#
loop_
_entity_poly.entity_id
_entity_poly.type
_entity_poly.pdbx_seq_one_letter_code
_entity_poly.pdbx_strand_id
1 'polypeptide(L)'
;MRVEVALTPVPFEDYTAKLVKSFLSCVDDDFAKIFSVEGGYKEFHITPLLDEEGRAIYPKRTVKCSFCTAGRPSGKGVVPLPPNASFELSGPEELVNKLFSFDYCKLEFGRKVIEIETVAVEEVDLDLGEGSGLWVKFRGPAVLRDPWRGPGEELRTRFLPSPSHLFSVNAYSLFKDKYLEVLWKLERSLVEDHSALHSAGKVWYYYDRKWLPALSGSALFWVREADEDVKKVIAHAALFGVGSGRAAGFGDVVMNFVRGPHVRS
;
A
#
# COMPACT_ATOMS: atom_id res chain seq x y z
N MET A 1 12.75 1.20 -4.53
CA MET A 1 13.23 0.49 -5.75
C MET A 1 12.06 0.04 -6.59
N ARG A 2 12.14 0.16 -7.89
CA ARG A 2 11.17 -0.33 -8.87
C ARG A 2 11.80 -1.45 -9.68
N VAL A 3 11.05 -2.52 -9.90
CA VAL A 3 11.47 -3.68 -10.69
C VAL A 3 10.49 -3.86 -11.84
N GLU A 4 10.99 -3.84 -13.05
CA GLU A 4 10.24 -4.15 -14.26
C GLU A 4 10.41 -5.62 -14.62
N VAL A 5 9.31 -6.29 -14.94
CA VAL A 5 9.30 -7.73 -15.19
C VAL A 5 8.50 -8.07 -16.43
N ALA A 6 9.00 -9.02 -17.21
CA ALA A 6 8.23 -9.73 -18.23
C ALA A 6 7.58 -10.97 -17.59
N LEU A 7 6.31 -11.23 -17.95
CA LEU A 7 5.48 -12.25 -17.30
C LEU A 7 4.82 -13.15 -18.35
N THR A 8 4.58 -14.40 -17.99
CA THR A 8 3.65 -15.25 -18.74
C THR A 8 2.22 -14.70 -18.63
N PRO A 9 1.57 -14.29 -19.73
CA PRO A 9 0.21 -13.74 -19.71
C PRO A 9 -0.80 -14.84 -19.41
N VAL A 10 -1.29 -14.89 -18.17
CA VAL A 10 -2.31 -15.88 -17.74
C VAL A 10 -3.33 -15.23 -16.80
N PRO A 11 -4.55 -15.76 -16.72
CA PRO A 11 -5.48 -15.35 -15.67
C PRO A 11 -4.95 -15.74 -14.29
N PHE A 12 -4.85 -14.80 -13.37
CA PHE A 12 -4.37 -15.02 -12.01
C PHE A 12 -5.52 -14.91 -11.00
N GLU A 13 -5.66 -15.93 -10.14
CA GLU A 13 -6.77 -16.04 -9.19
C GLU A 13 -6.33 -15.65 -7.79
N ASP A 14 -5.87 -14.47 -7.58
CA ASP A 14 -5.61 -13.88 -6.25
C ASP A 14 -5.06 -12.45 -6.39
N TYR A 15 -4.65 -11.89 -5.26
CA TYR A 15 -3.97 -10.62 -5.17
C TYR A 15 -2.53 -10.72 -5.68
N THR A 16 -2.15 -9.89 -6.66
CA THR A 16 -0.87 -10.04 -7.36
C THR A 16 0.37 -9.79 -6.51
N ALA A 17 0.25 -9.12 -5.36
CA ALA A 17 1.35 -9.04 -4.42
C ALA A 17 1.78 -10.43 -3.87
N LYS A 18 0.92 -11.46 -3.94
CA LYS A 18 1.34 -12.84 -3.64
C LYS A 18 2.34 -13.35 -4.67
N LEU A 19 2.14 -12.99 -5.95
CA LEU A 19 3.09 -13.32 -7.00
C LEU A 19 4.43 -12.60 -6.78
N VAL A 20 4.38 -11.30 -6.43
CA VAL A 20 5.57 -10.52 -6.07
C VAL A 20 6.30 -11.15 -4.87
N LYS A 21 5.59 -11.55 -3.80
CA LYS A 21 6.19 -12.26 -2.67
C LYS A 21 6.89 -13.55 -3.07
N SER A 22 6.24 -14.36 -3.92
CA SER A 22 6.81 -15.62 -4.39
C SER A 22 8.03 -15.38 -5.27
N PHE A 23 8.00 -14.36 -6.12
CA PHE A 23 9.16 -13.95 -6.90
C PHE A 23 10.33 -13.53 -6.00
N LEU A 24 10.10 -12.64 -5.02
CA LEU A 24 11.12 -12.22 -4.08
C LEU A 24 11.69 -13.39 -3.26
N SER A 25 10.85 -14.36 -2.88
CA SER A 25 11.32 -15.59 -2.21
C SER A 25 12.13 -16.50 -3.13
N CYS A 26 11.99 -16.37 -4.44
CA CYS A 26 12.82 -17.05 -5.43
C CYS A 26 14.18 -16.35 -5.59
N VAL A 27 14.21 -15.02 -5.40
CA VAL A 27 15.46 -14.24 -5.42
C VAL A 27 16.37 -14.64 -4.26
N ASP A 28 15.81 -14.71 -3.05
CA ASP A 28 16.59 -15.03 -1.85
C ASP A 28 15.70 -15.51 -0.69
N ASP A 29 16.21 -16.48 0.08
CA ASP A 29 15.50 -17.06 1.23
C ASP A 29 15.23 -16.03 2.36
N ASP A 30 15.98 -14.95 2.46
CA ASP A 30 15.76 -13.92 3.47
C ASP A 30 14.44 -13.18 3.23
N PHE A 31 14.02 -13.00 1.98
CA PHE A 31 12.67 -12.53 1.68
C PHE A 31 11.60 -13.49 2.19
N ALA A 32 11.79 -14.79 1.99
CA ALA A 32 10.86 -15.80 2.48
C ALA A 32 10.76 -15.76 4.02
N LYS A 33 11.87 -15.58 4.73
CA LYS A 33 11.89 -15.42 6.19
C LYS A 33 11.08 -14.19 6.64
N ILE A 34 11.26 -13.02 6.00
CA ILE A 34 10.47 -11.82 6.29
C ILE A 34 8.98 -12.08 6.10
N PHE A 35 8.60 -12.76 5.02
CA PHE A 35 7.19 -13.01 4.72
C PHE A 35 6.56 -14.07 5.63
N SER A 36 7.33 -15.02 6.14
CA SER A 36 6.83 -16.11 7.01
C SER A 36 6.53 -15.67 8.44
N VAL A 37 7.14 -14.59 8.93
CA VAL A 37 6.86 -14.07 10.27
C VAL A 37 5.42 -13.59 10.34
N GLU A 38 4.60 -14.22 11.18
CA GLU A 38 3.24 -13.79 11.44
C GLU A 38 3.19 -12.64 12.46
N GLY A 39 2.36 -11.64 12.16
CA GLY A 39 2.18 -10.47 13.04
C GLY A 39 3.39 -9.53 13.07
N GLY A 40 3.34 -8.55 13.96
CA GLY A 40 4.40 -7.59 14.19
C GLY A 40 4.59 -6.56 13.07
N TYR A 41 5.43 -5.60 13.36
CA TYR A 41 5.88 -4.60 12.40
C TYR A 41 7.02 -5.16 11.55
N LYS A 42 6.89 -5.02 10.24
CA LYS A 42 7.96 -5.35 9.30
C LYS A 42 8.41 -4.06 8.62
N GLU A 43 9.69 -3.80 8.67
CA GLU A 43 10.32 -2.69 7.94
C GLU A 43 10.52 -3.10 6.47
N PHE A 44 9.40 -3.43 5.85
CA PHE A 44 9.36 -3.91 4.49
C PHE A 44 8.00 -3.58 3.86
N HIS A 45 8.03 -3.09 2.63
CA HIS A 45 6.84 -2.82 1.84
C HIS A 45 7.04 -3.35 0.42
N ILE A 46 5.99 -3.90 -0.15
CA ILE A 46 5.90 -4.23 -1.57
C ILE A 46 4.60 -3.68 -2.14
N THR A 47 4.59 -3.40 -3.42
CA THR A 47 3.33 -3.15 -4.14
C THR A 47 2.78 -4.45 -4.72
N PRO A 48 1.49 -4.52 -5.09
CA PRO A 48 1.04 -5.49 -6.10
C PRO A 48 1.74 -5.20 -7.44
N LEU A 49 1.55 -6.07 -8.43
CA LEU A 49 1.97 -5.73 -9.78
C LEU A 49 1.26 -4.46 -10.25
N LEU A 50 2.00 -3.62 -10.95
CA LEU A 50 1.54 -2.36 -11.53
C LEU A 50 1.57 -2.48 -13.06
N ASP A 51 0.56 -1.91 -13.72
CA ASP A 51 0.54 -1.77 -15.18
C ASP A 51 1.45 -0.61 -15.66
N GLU A 52 1.49 -0.38 -16.96
CA GLU A 52 2.31 0.68 -17.58
C GLU A 52 1.92 2.09 -17.08
N GLU A 53 0.68 2.30 -16.64
CA GLU A 53 0.23 3.56 -16.05
C GLU A 53 0.42 3.62 -14.52
N GLY A 54 1.11 2.65 -13.94
CA GLY A 54 1.37 2.55 -12.50
C GLY A 54 0.14 2.23 -11.66
N ARG A 55 -0.90 1.63 -12.24
CA ARG A 55 -2.11 1.20 -11.53
C ARG A 55 -1.95 -0.23 -11.05
N ALA A 56 -2.36 -0.50 -9.83
CA ALA A 56 -2.26 -1.83 -9.25
C ALA A 56 -3.19 -2.84 -9.96
N ILE A 57 -2.61 -3.99 -10.32
CA ILE A 57 -3.28 -5.11 -10.97
C ILE A 57 -3.73 -6.09 -9.89
N TYR A 58 -5.02 -6.14 -9.62
CA TYR A 58 -5.60 -7.11 -8.67
C TYR A 58 -7.11 -7.28 -8.90
N PRO A 59 -7.67 -8.44 -8.50
CA PRO A 59 -9.11 -8.61 -8.57
C PRO A 59 -9.81 -7.66 -7.61
N LYS A 60 -10.60 -6.72 -8.12
CA LYS A 60 -11.32 -5.72 -7.33
C LYS A 60 -12.77 -5.57 -7.77
N ARG A 61 -13.61 -5.21 -6.82
CA ARG A 61 -14.99 -4.75 -7.07
C ARG A 61 -15.27 -3.48 -6.29
N THR A 62 -15.61 -2.44 -6.99
CA THR A 62 -16.00 -1.16 -6.39
C THR A 62 -17.48 -1.19 -6.01
N VAL A 63 -17.81 -0.55 -4.90
CA VAL A 63 -19.18 -0.36 -4.46
C VAL A 63 -19.65 0.98 -5.01
N LYS A 64 -20.50 0.94 -6.02
CA LYS A 64 -21.02 2.17 -6.69
C LYS A 64 -22.14 2.87 -5.90
N CYS A 65 -22.73 2.20 -4.94
CA CYS A 65 -23.86 2.74 -4.17
C CYS A 65 -23.74 2.30 -2.70
N SER A 66 -23.73 3.28 -1.78
CA SER A 66 -23.63 3.00 -0.35
C SER A 66 -24.86 2.28 0.22
N PHE A 67 -26.02 2.45 -0.42
CA PHE A 67 -27.25 1.78 -0.02
C PHE A 67 -27.47 0.43 -0.71
N CYS A 68 -26.87 0.24 -1.89
CA CYS A 68 -27.09 -0.95 -2.69
C CYS A 68 -26.22 -2.11 -2.36
N THR A 69 -25.40 -2.09 -1.30
CA THR A 69 -24.59 -3.00 -1.08
C THR A 69 -24.03 -3.58 -0.63
N ALA A 70 -24.48 -3.99 -0.22
CA ALA A 70 -23.83 -4.53 0.12
C ALA A 70 -23.27 -5.71 0.53
N GLY A 71 -23.60 -6.69 0.05
CA GLY A 71 -23.06 -8.00 0.27
C GLY A 71 -21.63 -8.14 -0.20
N ARG A 72 -20.87 -8.98 0.50
CA ARG A 72 -19.60 -9.49 0.06
C ARG A 72 -19.74 -10.11 -1.32
N PRO A 73 -18.87 -9.79 -2.30
CA PRO A 73 -18.93 -10.44 -3.60
C PRO A 73 -18.77 -11.95 -3.49
N SER A 74 -19.45 -12.68 -4.37
CA SER A 74 -19.35 -14.12 -4.47
C SER A 74 -18.39 -14.52 -5.60
N GLY A 75 -17.95 -15.78 -5.58
CA GLY A 75 -17.08 -16.35 -6.60
C GLY A 75 -15.61 -15.96 -6.44
N LYS A 76 -14.80 -16.45 -7.36
CA LYS A 76 -13.36 -16.20 -7.38
C LYS A 76 -13.05 -14.82 -7.95
N GLY A 77 -12.01 -14.19 -7.43
CA GLY A 77 -11.41 -13.00 -8.02
C GLY A 77 -10.34 -13.41 -9.02
N VAL A 78 -10.47 -12.98 -10.25
CA VAL A 78 -9.52 -13.27 -11.32
C VAL A 78 -9.12 -11.97 -11.98
N VAL A 79 -7.85 -11.83 -12.32
CA VAL A 79 -7.30 -10.72 -13.10
C VAL A 79 -6.36 -11.26 -14.18
N PRO A 80 -6.39 -10.72 -15.41
CA PRO A 80 -5.38 -11.08 -16.42
C PRO A 80 -4.04 -10.49 -16.03
N LEU A 81 -2.97 -11.28 -16.09
CA LEU A 81 -1.61 -10.75 -16.02
C LEU A 81 -1.21 -10.22 -17.41
N PRO A 82 -0.67 -9.01 -17.51
CA PRO A 82 -0.11 -8.50 -18.75
C PRO A 82 1.25 -9.16 -19.04
N PRO A 83 1.76 -9.05 -20.28
CA PRO A 83 3.09 -9.55 -20.59
C PRO A 83 4.22 -8.76 -19.91
N ASN A 84 3.99 -7.49 -19.61
CA ASN A 84 4.92 -6.63 -18.89
C ASN A 84 4.21 -5.97 -17.69
N ALA A 85 4.90 -5.89 -16.59
CA ALA A 85 4.44 -5.21 -15.40
C ALA A 85 5.62 -4.68 -14.59
N SER A 86 5.34 -3.91 -13.55
CA SER A 86 6.36 -3.53 -12.57
C SER A 86 5.84 -3.75 -11.15
N PHE A 87 6.72 -3.71 -10.20
CA PHE A 87 6.37 -3.58 -8.77
C PHE A 87 7.43 -2.73 -8.08
N GLU A 88 7.04 -2.16 -6.96
CA GLU A 88 7.95 -1.37 -6.13
C GLU A 88 8.12 -2.04 -4.78
N LEU A 89 9.30 -1.86 -4.19
CA LEU A 89 9.58 -2.36 -2.85
C LEU A 89 10.47 -1.38 -2.08
N SER A 90 10.29 -1.38 -0.77
CA SER A 90 11.11 -0.65 0.19
C SER A 90 11.45 -1.58 1.35
N GLY A 91 12.70 -1.55 1.79
CA GLY A 91 13.19 -2.44 2.84
C GLY A 91 14.68 -2.23 3.12
N PRO A 92 15.32 -3.12 3.89
CA PRO A 92 16.75 -3.08 4.13
C PRO A 92 17.55 -3.12 2.83
N GLU A 93 18.48 -2.19 2.68
CA GLU A 93 19.25 -1.98 1.45
C GLU A 93 19.98 -3.25 0.98
N GLU A 94 20.62 -3.97 1.92
CA GLU A 94 21.33 -5.22 1.63
C GLU A 94 20.43 -6.28 0.97
N LEU A 95 19.18 -6.32 1.36
CA LEU A 95 18.21 -7.26 0.82
C LEU A 95 17.69 -6.81 -0.54
N VAL A 96 17.36 -5.52 -0.65
CA VAL A 96 16.81 -4.95 -1.88
C VAL A 96 17.83 -4.99 -3.03
N ASN A 97 19.12 -4.80 -2.72
CA ASN A 97 20.21 -4.84 -3.71
C ASN A 97 20.42 -6.22 -4.34
N LYS A 98 19.93 -7.31 -3.74
CA LYS A 98 19.98 -8.66 -4.34
C LYS A 98 19.21 -8.75 -5.67
N LEU A 99 18.26 -7.85 -5.90
CA LEU A 99 17.48 -7.81 -7.14
C LEU A 99 18.28 -7.41 -8.38
N PHE A 100 19.36 -6.64 -8.22
CA PHE A 100 20.20 -6.23 -9.35
C PHE A 100 20.93 -7.39 -10.04
N SER A 101 21.04 -8.52 -9.37
CA SER A 101 21.73 -9.71 -9.87
C SER A 101 20.81 -10.89 -10.17
N PHE A 102 19.49 -10.66 -10.18
CA PHE A 102 18.52 -11.73 -10.35
C PHE A 102 17.70 -11.55 -11.64
N ASP A 103 17.76 -12.57 -12.51
CA ASP A 103 17.21 -12.45 -13.86
C ASP A 103 15.89 -13.20 -14.06
N TYR A 104 15.71 -14.39 -13.48
CA TYR A 104 14.62 -15.29 -13.87
C TYR A 104 14.09 -16.15 -12.72
N CYS A 105 12.77 -16.33 -12.69
CA CYS A 105 12.08 -17.23 -11.77
C CYS A 105 10.91 -17.94 -12.44
N LYS A 106 10.75 -19.21 -12.10
CA LYS A 106 9.60 -20.02 -12.51
C LYS A 106 8.78 -20.39 -11.29
N LEU A 107 7.53 -19.93 -11.25
CA LEU A 107 6.63 -20.09 -10.12
C LEU A 107 5.44 -20.97 -10.47
N GLU A 108 5.03 -21.83 -9.53
CA GLU A 108 3.87 -22.69 -9.67
C GLU A 108 2.72 -22.19 -8.80
N PHE A 109 1.59 -21.83 -9.42
CA PHE A 109 0.35 -21.47 -8.74
C PHE A 109 -0.78 -22.44 -9.14
N GLY A 110 -0.98 -23.46 -8.34
CA GLY A 110 -1.89 -24.54 -8.63
C GLY A 110 -1.47 -25.34 -9.87
N ARG A 111 -2.25 -25.21 -10.96
CA ARG A 111 -1.91 -25.86 -12.26
C ARG A 111 -1.24 -24.92 -13.25
N LYS A 112 -0.99 -23.70 -12.86
CA LYS A 112 -0.41 -22.67 -13.73
C LYS A 112 1.05 -22.50 -13.41
N VAL A 113 1.84 -22.38 -14.46
CA VAL A 113 3.25 -22.00 -14.38
C VAL A 113 3.36 -20.57 -14.86
N ILE A 114 3.99 -19.73 -14.06
CA ILE A 114 4.23 -18.32 -14.36
C ILE A 114 5.74 -18.11 -14.36
N GLU A 115 6.25 -17.77 -15.52
CA GLU A 115 7.66 -17.41 -15.70
C GLU A 115 7.77 -15.90 -15.54
N ILE A 116 8.78 -15.46 -14.80
CA ILE A 116 9.04 -14.06 -14.51
C ILE A 116 10.49 -13.78 -14.82
N GLU A 117 10.73 -12.84 -15.71
CA GLU A 117 12.06 -12.36 -16.09
C GLU A 117 12.19 -10.91 -15.64
N THR A 118 13.30 -10.57 -14.98
CA THR A 118 13.63 -9.20 -14.60
C THR A 118 14.13 -8.46 -15.83
N VAL A 119 13.43 -7.38 -16.20
CA VAL A 119 13.80 -6.54 -17.35
C VAL A 119 14.68 -5.37 -16.91
N ALA A 120 14.32 -4.72 -15.82
CA ALA A 120 15.07 -3.61 -15.26
C ALA A 120 14.87 -3.50 -13.75
N VAL A 121 15.87 -2.99 -13.06
CA VAL A 121 15.82 -2.64 -11.62
C VAL A 121 16.33 -1.22 -11.49
N GLU A 122 15.51 -0.34 -10.92
CA GLU A 122 15.78 1.09 -10.80
C GLU A 122 15.58 1.57 -9.37
N GLU A 123 16.44 2.45 -8.91
CA GLU A 123 16.19 3.21 -7.69
C GLU A 123 15.13 4.29 -7.97
N VAL A 124 14.21 4.45 -7.05
CA VAL A 124 13.17 5.48 -7.15
C VAL A 124 13.43 6.53 -6.08
N ASP A 125 13.76 7.73 -6.53
CA ASP A 125 13.88 8.87 -5.64
C ASP A 125 12.52 9.32 -5.14
N LEU A 126 12.44 9.56 -3.84
CA LEU A 126 11.24 10.08 -3.21
C LEU A 126 11.26 11.63 -3.29
N ASP A 127 10.51 12.17 -4.21
CA ASP A 127 10.20 13.61 -4.23
C ASP A 127 8.72 13.82 -3.88
N LEU A 128 8.47 14.39 -2.72
CA LEU A 128 7.12 14.75 -2.28
C LEU A 128 6.69 16.13 -2.82
N GLY A 129 7.60 16.89 -3.42
CA GLY A 129 7.35 18.26 -3.83
C GLY A 129 7.11 19.21 -2.65
N GLU A 130 6.58 20.38 -2.95
CA GLU A 130 6.27 21.42 -1.96
C GLU A 130 4.82 21.90 -2.07
N GLY A 131 4.23 22.24 -0.93
CA GLY A 131 2.87 22.78 -0.90
C GLY A 131 2.24 22.77 0.49
N SER A 132 1.06 23.36 0.58
CA SER A 132 0.24 23.41 1.79
C SER A 132 -0.83 22.34 1.85
N GLY A 133 -0.97 21.51 0.81
CA GLY A 133 -1.84 20.35 0.76
C GLY A 133 -1.05 19.07 0.59
N LEU A 134 -1.39 18.01 1.32
CA LEU A 134 -0.86 16.67 1.14
C LEU A 134 -1.92 15.82 0.42
N TRP A 135 -1.65 15.48 -0.83
CA TRP A 135 -2.50 14.57 -1.59
C TRP A 135 -1.98 13.13 -1.45
N VAL A 136 -2.89 12.22 -1.13
CA VAL A 136 -2.61 10.79 -0.92
C VAL A 136 -3.51 9.98 -1.85
N LYS A 137 -2.93 9.27 -2.80
CA LYS A 137 -3.63 8.36 -3.71
C LYS A 137 -3.30 6.92 -3.38
N PHE A 138 -4.32 6.12 -3.11
CA PHE A 138 -4.18 4.69 -2.91
C PHE A 138 -4.07 3.98 -4.26
N ARG A 139 -2.92 3.42 -4.60
CA ARG A 139 -2.72 2.56 -5.78
C ARG A 139 -3.30 1.17 -5.52
N GLY A 140 -3.12 0.66 -4.30
CA GLY A 140 -3.65 -0.61 -3.83
C GLY A 140 -4.71 -0.47 -2.74
N PRO A 141 -5.30 -1.59 -2.27
CA PRO A 141 -6.24 -1.60 -1.16
C PRO A 141 -5.53 -1.27 0.16
N ALA A 142 -6.02 -0.28 0.91
CA ALA A 142 -5.48 0.09 2.21
C ALA A 142 -6.34 -0.48 3.34
N VAL A 143 -5.70 -1.19 4.25
CA VAL A 143 -6.34 -1.78 5.45
C VAL A 143 -5.97 -0.93 6.65
N LEU A 144 -6.84 0.04 6.97
CA LEU A 144 -6.64 0.94 8.10
C LEU A 144 -7.20 0.32 9.37
N ARG A 145 -6.50 0.51 10.48
CA ARG A 145 -6.89 0.04 11.81
C ARG A 145 -7.10 1.22 12.74
N ASP A 146 -7.99 1.03 13.71
CA ASP A 146 -8.23 2.02 14.75
C ASP A 146 -7.06 2.03 15.75
N PRO A 147 -6.26 3.09 15.87
CA PRO A 147 -5.16 3.16 16.81
C PRO A 147 -5.64 3.46 18.26
N TRP A 148 -6.87 3.97 18.40
CA TRP A 148 -7.43 4.43 19.66
C TRP A 148 -8.19 3.35 20.44
N ARG A 149 -8.20 2.12 19.91
CA ARG A 149 -8.89 0.99 20.54
C ARG A 149 -8.27 0.64 21.90
N GLY A 150 -9.12 0.24 22.81
CA GLY A 150 -8.70 -0.28 24.12
C GLY A 150 -8.06 -1.67 24.02
N PRO A 151 -7.31 -2.08 25.06
CA PRO A 151 -6.80 -3.44 25.16
C PRO A 151 -7.93 -4.47 25.09
N GLY A 152 -7.74 -5.52 24.27
CA GLY A 152 -8.73 -6.59 24.10
C GLY A 152 -9.88 -6.30 23.15
N GLU A 153 -10.00 -5.09 22.62
CA GLU A 153 -11.00 -4.79 21.60
C GLU A 153 -10.66 -5.43 20.25
N GLU A 154 -11.72 -5.86 19.54
CA GLU A 154 -11.58 -6.46 18.23
C GLU A 154 -10.98 -5.50 17.19
N LEU A 155 -10.10 -6.01 16.34
CA LEU A 155 -9.53 -5.25 15.23
C LEU A 155 -10.60 -4.92 14.19
N ARG A 156 -10.96 -3.64 14.10
CA ARG A 156 -11.92 -3.14 13.11
C ARG A 156 -11.22 -2.43 11.97
N THR A 157 -11.60 -2.76 10.75
CA THR A 157 -11.15 -2.03 9.56
C THR A 157 -11.89 -0.69 9.47
N ARG A 158 -11.14 0.38 9.26
CA ARG A 158 -11.66 1.73 9.07
C ARG A 158 -11.67 2.10 7.59
N PHE A 159 -12.64 2.90 7.18
CA PHE A 159 -12.85 3.33 5.79
C PHE A 159 -12.84 4.86 5.63
N LEU A 160 -12.49 5.58 6.69
CA LEU A 160 -12.23 7.01 6.63
C LEU A 160 -10.72 7.22 6.78
N PRO A 161 -10.10 7.94 5.85
CA PRO A 161 -8.67 8.19 5.86
C PRO A 161 -8.32 9.36 6.79
N SER A 162 -8.75 9.34 8.07
CA SER A 162 -8.27 10.35 9.02
C SER A 162 -6.76 10.20 9.24
N PRO A 163 -6.04 11.28 9.58
CA PRO A 163 -4.59 11.24 9.76
C PRO A 163 -4.12 10.14 10.70
N SER A 164 -4.77 9.97 11.86
CA SER A 164 -4.40 8.94 12.82
C SER A 164 -4.62 7.51 12.30
N HIS A 165 -5.72 7.25 11.59
CA HIS A 165 -5.96 5.93 11.00
C HIS A 165 -4.99 5.63 9.87
N LEU A 166 -4.69 6.63 9.05
CA LEU A 166 -3.83 6.48 7.88
C LEU A 166 -2.37 6.20 8.29
N PHE A 167 -1.86 7.01 9.22
CA PHE A 167 -0.44 7.03 9.58
C PHE A 167 -0.08 6.25 10.85
N SER A 168 -1.03 5.57 11.50
CA SER A 168 -0.82 4.88 12.79
C SER A 168 0.36 3.92 12.78
N VAL A 169 0.46 3.09 11.75
CA VAL A 169 1.53 2.10 11.64
C VAL A 169 2.88 2.77 11.40
N ASN A 170 2.92 3.87 10.64
CA ASN A 170 4.12 4.64 10.36
C ASN A 170 4.63 5.35 11.63
N ALA A 171 3.73 5.99 12.38
CA ALA A 171 4.05 6.61 13.65
C ALA A 171 4.57 5.59 14.68
N TYR A 172 3.91 4.43 14.78
CA TYR A 172 4.38 3.34 15.65
C TYR A 172 5.76 2.83 15.25
N SER A 173 6.03 2.71 13.95
CA SER A 173 7.32 2.26 13.45
C SER A 173 8.47 3.14 13.91
N LEU A 174 8.27 4.45 13.79
CA LEU A 174 9.31 5.45 14.07
C LEU A 174 9.44 5.79 15.56
N PHE A 175 8.32 5.83 16.28
CA PHE A 175 8.27 6.43 17.62
C PHE A 175 7.90 5.46 18.74
N LYS A 176 7.56 4.20 18.43
CA LYS A 176 7.25 3.15 19.43
C LYS A 176 6.30 3.66 20.51
N ASP A 177 6.77 3.75 21.76
CA ASP A 177 5.95 4.12 22.91
C ASP A 177 5.35 5.55 22.84
N LYS A 178 5.97 6.45 22.06
CA LYS A 178 5.51 7.81 21.85
C LYS A 178 4.55 7.99 20.67
N TYR A 179 4.21 6.92 19.97
CA TYR A 179 3.43 7.02 18.71
C TYR A 179 2.08 7.70 18.89
N LEU A 180 1.42 7.55 20.06
CA LEU A 180 0.13 8.21 20.33
C LEU A 180 0.26 9.74 20.36
N GLU A 181 1.34 10.27 20.94
CA GLU A 181 1.62 11.72 20.95
C GLU A 181 1.80 12.23 19.51
N VAL A 182 2.48 11.45 18.68
CA VAL A 182 2.69 11.79 17.26
C VAL A 182 1.38 11.71 16.48
N LEU A 183 0.49 10.77 16.79
CA LEU A 183 -0.84 10.72 16.18
C LEU A 183 -1.67 11.97 16.52
N TRP A 184 -1.60 12.48 17.74
CA TRP A 184 -2.25 13.75 18.09
C TRP A 184 -1.66 14.95 17.33
N LYS A 185 -0.33 14.97 17.09
CA LYS A 185 0.30 15.99 16.26
C LYS A 185 -0.21 15.89 14.81
N LEU A 186 -0.29 14.69 14.24
CA LEU A 186 -0.84 14.46 12.91
C LEU A 186 -2.27 14.97 12.76
N GLU A 187 -3.16 14.67 13.72
CA GLU A 187 -4.56 15.14 13.72
C GLU A 187 -4.67 16.67 13.78
N ARG A 188 -3.73 17.35 14.43
CA ARG A 188 -3.70 18.81 14.48
C ARG A 188 -3.08 19.44 13.26
N SER A 189 -2.09 18.78 12.67
CA SER A 189 -1.32 19.30 11.53
C SER A 189 -2.00 19.06 10.19
N LEU A 190 -2.76 17.99 10.06
CA LEU A 190 -3.38 17.55 8.82
C LEU A 190 -4.90 17.66 8.95
N VAL A 191 -5.49 18.56 8.19
CA VAL A 191 -6.95 18.78 8.17
C VAL A 191 -7.52 18.23 6.89
N GLU A 192 -8.45 17.30 6.98
CA GLU A 192 -9.07 16.68 5.81
C GLU A 192 -9.82 17.70 4.95
N ASP A 193 -9.56 17.68 3.67
CA ASP A 193 -10.37 18.40 2.71
C ASP A 193 -11.60 17.58 2.36
N HIS A 194 -12.75 17.99 2.88
CA HIS A 194 -14.02 17.28 2.67
C HIS A 194 -14.47 17.25 1.19
N SER A 195 -13.99 18.18 0.35
CA SER A 195 -14.30 18.20 -1.07
C SER A 195 -13.64 17.04 -1.82
N ALA A 196 -12.54 16.49 -1.29
CA ALA A 196 -11.82 15.36 -1.85
C ALA A 196 -12.27 14.00 -1.29
N LEU A 197 -13.03 13.98 -0.19
CA LEU A 197 -13.46 12.72 0.45
C LEU A 197 -14.38 11.86 -0.43
N HIS A 198 -15.06 12.43 -1.41
CA HIS A 198 -15.91 11.68 -2.35
C HIS A 198 -15.12 10.70 -3.23
N SER A 199 -13.81 10.90 -3.37
CA SER A 199 -12.93 9.99 -4.10
C SER A 199 -12.44 8.82 -3.26
N ALA A 200 -12.51 8.91 -1.94
CA ALA A 200 -12.19 7.82 -1.03
C ALA A 200 -13.40 6.91 -0.82
N GLY A 201 -13.20 5.61 -0.87
CA GLY A 201 -14.31 4.69 -0.74
C GLY A 201 -13.91 3.25 -0.48
N LYS A 202 -14.92 2.46 -0.12
CA LYS A 202 -14.76 1.03 0.10
C LYS A 202 -14.57 0.31 -1.23
N VAL A 203 -13.55 -0.54 -1.28
CA VAL A 203 -13.33 -1.51 -2.35
C VAL A 203 -13.33 -2.92 -1.77
N TRP A 204 -13.85 -3.88 -2.52
CA TRP A 204 -13.63 -5.29 -2.26
C TRP A 204 -12.44 -5.77 -3.09
N TYR A 205 -11.47 -6.42 -2.45
CA TYR A 205 -10.35 -7.07 -3.11
C TYR A 205 -10.33 -8.56 -2.76
N TYR A 206 -9.82 -9.38 -3.66
CA TYR A 206 -9.74 -10.83 -3.47
C TYR A 206 -8.35 -11.21 -2.97
N TYR A 207 -8.31 -11.81 -1.80
CA TYR A 207 -7.07 -12.25 -1.16
C TYR A 207 -7.33 -13.52 -0.36
N ASP A 208 -6.45 -14.49 -0.54
CA ASP A 208 -6.53 -15.79 0.15
C ASP A 208 -7.92 -16.43 0.06
N ARG A 209 -8.41 -16.54 -1.17
CA ARG A 209 -9.72 -17.15 -1.52
C ARG A 209 -10.92 -16.40 -0.90
N LYS A 210 -10.75 -15.19 -0.45
CA LYS A 210 -11.80 -14.38 0.18
C LYS A 210 -11.86 -12.98 -0.40
N TRP A 211 -13.07 -12.45 -0.52
CA TRP A 211 -13.28 -11.03 -0.75
C TRP A 211 -13.20 -10.29 0.58
N LEU A 212 -12.31 -9.35 0.67
CA LEU A 212 -12.07 -8.54 1.86
C LEU A 212 -12.29 -7.06 1.55
N PRO A 213 -12.82 -6.28 2.50
CA PRO A 213 -13.03 -4.86 2.30
C PRO A 213 -11.78 -4.06 2.66
N ALA A 214 -11.51 -3.01 1.88
CA ALA A 214 -10.44 -2.04 2.15
C ALA A 214 -10.83 -0.64 1.69
N LEU A 215 -10.02 0.35 2.02
CA LEU A 215 -10.09 1.70 1.50
C LEU A 215 -9.37 1.79 0.16
N SER A 216 -9.88 2.61 -0.74
CA SER A 216 -9.28 2.93 -2.05
C SER A 216 -9.65 4.35 -2.45
N GLY A 217 -9.04 4.89 -3.50
CA GLY A 217 -9.31 6.23 -4.00
C GLY A 217 -8.23 7.22 -3.61
N SER A 218 -8.59 8.41 -3.16
CA SER A 218 -7.63 9.43 -2.70
C SER A 218 -8.18 10.27 -1.55
N ALA A 219 -7.28 10.91 -0.83
CA ALA A 219 -7.57 11.88 0.21
C ALA A 219 -6.68 13.11 0.03
N LEU A 220 -7.15 14.27 0.45
CA LEU A 220 -6.40 15.52 0.50
C LEU A 220 -6.47 16.08 1.91
N PHE A 221 -5.32 16.50 2.41
CA PHE A 221 -5.19 17.13 3.72
C PHE A 221 -4.55 18.51 3.56
N TRP A 222 -5.10 19.51 4.24
CA TRP A 222 -4.43 20.80 4.38
C TRP A 222 -3.44 20.73 5.52
N VAL A 223 -2.19 21.06 5.24
CA VAL A 223 -1.10 21.07 6.20
C VAL A 223 -1.05 22.43 6.88
N ARG A 224 -1.38 22.50 8.18
CA ARG A 224 -1.32 23.74 8.96
C ARG A 224 0.09 24.01 9.46
N GLU A 225 0.55 23.16 10.39
CA GLU A 225 1.89 23.22 10.96
C GLU A 225 2.40 21.81 11.11
N ALA A 226 3.40 21.43 10.32
CA ALA A 226 4.03 20.13 10.41
C ALA A 226 5.41 20.28 11.07
N ASP A 227 5.52 19.75 12.30
CA ASP A 227 6.83 19.61 12.94
C ASP A 227 7.63 18.46 12.30
N GLU A 228 8.87 18.30 12.73
CA GLU A 228 9.77 17.28 12.17
C GLU A 228 9.25 15.83 12.37
N ASP A 229 8.49 15.55 13.44
CA ASP A 229 7.93 14.24 13.67
C ASP A 229 6.86 13.92 12.62
N VAL A 230 5.97 14.89 12.35
CA VAL A 230 4.92 14.78 11.33
C VAL A 230 5.53 14.60 9.93
N LYS A 231 6.56 15.39 9.59
CA LYS A 231 7.28 15.26 8.30
C LYS A 231 7.92 13.87 8.16
N LYS A 232 8.57 13.37 9.20
CA LYS A 232 9.17 12.02 9.20
C LYS A 232 8.12 10.94 8.97
N VAL A 233 6.94 11.05 9.59
CA VAL A 233 5.86 10.08 9.39
C VAL A 233 5.35 10.11 7.96
N ILE A 234 5.17 11.30 7.37
CA ILE A 234 4.73 11.44 5.98
C ILE A 234 5.77 10.84 5.01
N ALA A 235 7.06 11.18 5.18
CA ALA A 235 8.14 10.63 4.36
C ALA A 235 8.22 9.10 4.50
N HIS A 236 8.13 8.56 5.72
CA HIS A 236 8.10 7.12 5.95
C HIS A 236 6.88 6.46 5.30
N ALA A 237 5.72 7.09 5.33
CA ALA A 237 4.51 6.55 4.71
C ALA A 237 4.60 6.54 3.18
N ALA A 238 5.25 7.53 2.59
CA ALA A 238 5.48 7.57 1.15
C ALA A 238 6.43 6.45 0.66
N LEU A 239 7.40 6.05 1.50
CA LEU A 239 8.32 4.95 1.19
C LEU A 239 7.73 3.56 1.51
N PHE A 240 7.07 3.44 2.66
CA PHE A 240 6.65 2.14 3.19
C PHE A 240 5.13 1.91 3.11
N GLY A 241 4.39 2.79 2.46
CA GLY A 241 2.94 2.72 2.40
C GLY A 241 2.26 3.01 3.75
N VAL A 242 0.93 2.88 3.78
CA VAL A 242 0.09 3.22 4.95
C VAL A 242 -0.70 2.01 5.47
N GLY A 243 -1.15 2.08 6.71
CA GLY A 243 -1.98 1.05 7.32
C GLY A 243 -1.25 -0.28 7.53
N SER A 244 -2.02 -1.36 7.66
CA SER A 244 -1.51 -2.70 7.99
C SER A 244 -1.32 -3.58 6.76
N GLY A 245 -0.40 -4.56 6.85
CA GLY A 245 -0.17 -5.55 5.80
C GLY A 245 0.71 -5.05 4.64
N ARG A 246 1.55 -4.06 4.87
CA ARG A 246 2.44 -3.46 3.85
C ARG A 246 3.38 -4.49 3.20
N ALA A 247 3.93 -5.41 3.97
CA ALA A 247 4.71 -6.53 3.44
C ALA A 247 3.88 -7.59 2.67
N ALA A 248 2.55 -7.44 2.64
CA ALA A 248 1.64 -8.23 1.83
C ALA A 248 1.07 -7.44 0.65
N GLY A 249 1.58 -6.24 0.40
CA GLY A 249 1.22 -5.39 -0.72
C GLY A 249 0.00 -4.50 -0.47
N PHE A 250 -0.42 -4.32 0.79
CA PHE A 250 -1.52 -3.42 1.13
C PHE A 250 -1.00 -2.03 1.49
N GLY A 251 -1.86 -1.03 1.31
CA GLY A 251 -1.56 0.33 1.70
C GLY A 251 -0.55 1.04 0.84
N ASP A 252 -0.34 0.56 -0.37
CA ASP A 252 0.49 1.23 -1.35
C ASP A 252 -0.12 2.56 -1.77
N VAL A 253 0.66 3.64 -1.67
CA VAL A 253 0.21 5.02 -1.90
C VAL A 253 1.24 5.83 -2.68
N VAL A 254 0.72 6.75 -3.48
CA VAL A 254 1.49 7.89 -4.01
C VAL A 254 1.11 9.12 -3.21
N MET A 255 2.11 9.85 -2.73
CA MET A 255 1.93 11.07 -1.96
C MET A 255 2.65 12.22 -2.63
N ASN A 256 2.00 13.39 -2.66
CA ASN A 256 2.60 14.62 -3.16
C ASN A 256 2.07 15.81 -2.36
N PHE A 257 2.96 16.76 -2.07
CA PHE A 257 2.51 18.08 -1.65
C PHE A 257 1.99 18.84 -2.86
N VAL A 258 0.84 19.46 -2.69
CA VAL A 258 0.18 20.27 -3.73
C VAL A 258 0.00 21.70 -3.25
N ARG A 259 0.07 22.65 -4.17
CA ARG A 259 -0.23 24.06 -3.86
C ARG A 259 -1.71 24.17 -3.54
N GLY A 260 -2.01 24.64 -2.33
CA GLY A 260 -3.38 24.90 -1.91
C GLY A 260 -4.01 26.06 -2.70
N PRO A 261 -5.34 26.16 -2.75
CA PRO A 261 -5.97 27.40 -3.11
C PRO A 261 -5.42 28.47 -2.16
N HIS A 262 -5.01 29.60 -2.70
CA HIS A 262 -4.60 30.72 -1.87
C HIS A 262 -5.75 31.03 -0.90
N VAL A 263 -5.56 30.70 0.36
CA VAL A 263 -6.43 31.24 1.41
C VAL A 263 -6.15 32.72 1.40
N ARG A 264 -7.04 33.47 0.75
CA ARG A 264 -7.03 34.93 0.88
C ARG A 264 -7.32 35.19 2.35
N SER A 265 -6.28 35.61 3.07
CA SER A 265 -6.34 36.13 4.43
C SER A 265 -7.27 37.36 4.50
#